data_69ac2d4efaf81f291671222f509afd20
#
_entry.id   69ac2d4efaf81f291671222f509afd20
#
_cell.length_a   1.000
_cell.length_b   1.000
_cell.length_c   1.000
_cell.angle_alpha   90.00
_cell.angle_beta   90.00
_cell.angle_gamma   90.00
#
_symmetry.space_group_name_H-M   'P 1'
#
loop_
_entity.id
_entity.type
_entity.pdbx_description
1 polymer ?
#
loop_
_entity_poly.entity_id
_entity_poly.type
_entity_poly.pdbx_seq_one_letter_code
_entity_poly.pdbx_strand_id
1 'polypeptide(L)'
;VAFFDEEDDHPLGCFIPATSPRWVGEDEALLIADRYDVWKFSPDGKKIENLTKGEGRRTGVQYRIIDLGRRNDPYLYQNIQSFPKKGKLYLTTFGEETSENGYAVANIAKPSVPQGFTDKWSFSSTVKAKDAGTIAYLKGNFRNPMNLHITRDEWKTAECLTDLNRQQDGYLWGDVQMVRWTSYDGTPLKGLLYTPENLDVSRKYPMMIYFYEKNSETLYNYIQPAPSRSIINIPFYVSRGYVVFVPDIVYKDGHPGESAYNCICAGAEAMCSQFPFVD
;
A
#
# COMPACT_ATOMS: atom_id res chain seq x y z
N VAL A 1 19.45 -6.37 11.00
CA VAL A 1 18.08 -6.20 10.47
C VAL A 1 17.25 -5.58 11.56
N ALA A 2 16.56 -4.50 11.26
CA ALA A 2 15.63 -3.84 12.16
C ALA A 2 14.24 -4.49 12.04
N PHE A 3 13.55 -4.67 13.18
CA PHE A 3 12.18 -5.18 13.24
C PHE A 3 11.20 -4.10 13.72
N PHE A 4 11.68 -2.89 13.89
CA PHE A 4 10.86 -1.70 14.11
C PHE A 4 10.54 -1.01 12.77
N ASP A 5 9.59 -0.11 12.78
CA ASP A 5 9.28 0.73 11.63
C ASP A 5 10.43 1.71 11.39
N GLU A 6 11.20 1.47 10.33
CA GLU A 6 12.37 2.30 9.95
C GLU A 6 11.96 3.67 9.40
N GLU A 7 10.67 3.89 9.17
CA GLU A 7 10.10 5.15 8.67
C GLU A 7 9.30 5.92 9.72
N ASP A 8 9.26 5.41 10.96
CA ASP A 8 8.59 6.09 12.06
C ASP A 8 9.34 7.39 12.40
N ASP A 9 8.64 8.50 12.26
CA ASP A 9 9.13 9.86 12.53
C ASP A 9 8.43 10.51 13.75
N HIS A 10 7.81 9.70 14.61
CA HIS A 10 7.19 10.19 15.83
C HIS A 10 8.24 10.59 16.88
N PRO A 11 8.07 11.77 17.50
CA PRO A 11 9.13 12.36 18.38
C PRO A 11 9.33 11.63 19.70
N LEU A 12 8.59 10.60 20.02
CA LEU A 12 8.60 9.94 21.33
C LEU A 12 9.65 8.84 21.48
N GLY A 13 10.46 8.56 20.45
CA GLY A 13 11.53 7.59 20.52
C GLY A 13 11.10 6.15 20.84
N CYS A 14 9.84 5.81 20.58
CA CYS A 14 9.32 4.47 20.73
C CYS A 14 9.58 3.71 19.44
N PHE A 15 10.33 2.62 19.53
CA PHE A 15 10.48 1.70 18.42
C PHE A 15 9.17 0.91 18.20
N ILE A 16 8.35 1.39 17.29
CA ILE A 16 7.11 0.71 16.92
C ILE A 16 7.47 -0.50 16.07
N PRO A 17 7.00 -1.72 16.41
CA PRO A 17 7.23 -2.88 15.57
C PRO A 17 6.66 -2.69 14.16
N ALA A 18 7.44 -3.00 13.12
CA ALA A 18 6.99 -2.92 11.72
C ALA A 18 5.76 -3.80 11.45
N THR A 19 5.61 -4.91 12.19
CA THR A 19 4.43 -5.80 12.09
C THR A 19 4.14 -6.47 13.43
N SER A 20 2.89 -6.86 13.63
CA SER A 20 2.50 -7.69 14.78
C SER A 20 3.05 -9.11 14.64
N PRO A 21 3.74 -9.66 15.64
CA PRO A 21 4.23 -11.03 15.63
C PRO A 21 3.11 -12.07 15.52
N ARG A 22 3.42 -13.26 14.99
CA ARG A 22 2.47 -14.38 14.85
C ARG A 22 3.10 -15.70 15.28
N TRP A 23 2.42 -16.45 16.14
CA TRP A 23 2.85 -17.76 16.58
C TRP A 23 2.63 -18.84 15.52
N VAL A 24 3.48 -19.89 15.56
CA VAL A 24 3.41 -21.10 14.74
C VAL A 24 3.33 -22.31 15.66
N GLY A 25 2.39 -23.22 15.39
CA GLY A 25 2.17 -24.40 16.21
C GLY A 25 1.66 -24.03 17.61
N GLU A 26 2.03 -24.82 18.61
CA GLU A 26 1.78 -24.54 20.03
C GLU A 26 3.01 -23.82 20.60
N ASP A 27 3.17 -22.55 20.22
CA ASP A 27 4.29 -21.66 20.63
C ASP A 27 5.69 -22.17 20.22
N GLU A 28 5.78 -22.93 19.13
CA GLU A 28 7.04 -23.53 18.69
C GLU A 28 7.94 -22.57 17.89
N ALA A 29 7.37 -21.56 17.27
CA ALA A 29 8.10 -20.52 16.58
C ALA A 29 7.29 -19.24 16.50
N LEU A 30 7.99 -18.12 16.26
CA LEU A 30 7.42 -16.80 16.07
C LEU A 30 7.74 -16.29 14.67
N LEU A 31 6.75 -15.80 13.96
CA LEU A 31 6.92 -15.08 12.70
C LEU A 31 6.91 -13.58 12.98
N ILE A 32 7.90 -12.87 12.43
CA ILE A 32 8.01 -11.41 12.50
C ILE A 32 8.43 -10.94 11.11
N ALA A 33 7.86 -9.88 10.58
CA ALA A 33 8.40 -9.23 9.40
C ALA A 33 9.27 -8.04 9.80
N ASP A 34 10.39 -7.86 9.07
CA ASP A 34 11.11 -6.61 9.02
C ASP A 34 10.46 -5.68 7.97
N ARG A 35 11.14 -4.63 7.53
CA ARG A 35 10.61 -3.75 6.48
C ARG A 35 10.23 -4.50 5.19
N TYR A 36 10.98 -5.54 4.81
CA TYR A 36 10.82 -6.24 3.53
C TYR A 36 10.47 -7.70 3.65
N ASP A 37 11.10 -8.41 4.58
CA ASP A 37 11.14 -9.87 4.62
C ASP A 37 10.43 -10.45 5.84
N VAL A 38 10.02 -11.72 5.75
CA VAL A 38 9.42 -12.46 6.85
C VAL A 38 10.44 -13.41 7.47
N TRP A 39 10.54 -13.36 8.79
CA TRP A 39 11.48 -14.11 9.58
C TRP A 39 10.77 -15.07 10.53
N LYS A 40 11.42 -16.19 10.82
CA LYS A 40 10.97 -17.19 11.78
C LYS A 40 12.01 -17.37 12.87
N PHE A 41 11.57 -17.25 14.11
CA PHE A 41 12.40 -17.38 15.31
C PHE A 41 11.98 -18.58 16.13
N SER A 42 12.96 -19.30 16.71
CA SER A 42 12.65 -20.19 17.83
C SER A 42 12.30 -19.39 19.09
N PRO A 43 11.49 -19.93 20.03
CA PRO A 43 11.07 -19.18 21.22
C PRO A 43 12.24 -18.73 22.11
N ASP A 44 13.36 -19.45 22.09
CA ASP A 44 14.58 -19.10 22.82
C ASP A 44 15.50 -18.11 22.06
N GLY A 45 15.08 -17.68 20.86
CA GLY A 45 15.83 -16.74 19.99
C GLY A 45 17.10 -17.30 19.35
N LYS A 46 17.46 -18.56 19.58
CA LYS A 46 18.73 -19.11 19.07
C LYS A 46 18.71 -19.48 17.60
N LYS A 47 17.54 -19.85 17.08
CA LYS A 47 17.38 -20.17 15.66
C LYS A 47 16.58 -19.07 14.97
N ILE A 48 17.17 -18.47 13.93
CA ILE A 48 16.60 -17.38 13.14
C ILE A 48 16.69 -17.77 11.67
N GLU A 49 15.58 -17.75 10.96
CA GLU A 49 15.51 -18.10 9.54
C GLU A 49 14.76 -17.00 8.78
N ASN A 50 15.35 -16.45 7.70
CA ASN A 50 14.63 -15.60 6.77
C ASN A 50 13.79 -16.48 5.84
N LEU A 51 12.47 -16.53 6.04
CA LEU A 51 11.55 -17.39 5.28
C LEU A 51 11.42 -16.96 3.82
N THR A 52 11.60 -15.68 3.52
CA THR A 52 11.53 -15.10 2.17
C THR A 52 12.89 -15.01 1.49
N LYS A 53 13.96 -15.52 2.11
CA LYS A 53 15.34 -15.56 1.60
C LYS A 53 15.93 -14.20 1.23
N GLY A 54 15.48 -13.11 1.84
CA GLY A 54 15.96 -11.77 1.54
C GLY A 54 15.45 -11.22 0.19
N GLU A 55 14.49 -11.89 -0.42
CA GLU A 55 13.95 -11.50 -1.73
C GLU A 55 13.29 -10.12 -1.65
N GLY A 56 12.59 -9.81 -0.56
CA GLY A 56 11.94 -8.54 -0.36
C GLY A 56 12.94 -7.38 -0.40
N ARG A 57 14.00 -7.46 0.40
CA ARG A 57 15.06 -6.45 0.44
C ARG A 57 15.82 -6.35 -0.88
N ARG A 58 16.03 -7.47 -1.56
CA ARG A 58 16.70 -7.50 -2.87
C ARG A 58 15.92 -6.78 -3.96
N THR A 59 14.58 -6.86 -3.91
CA THR A 59 13.69 -6.34 -4.97
C THR A 59 12.99 -5.04 -4.60
N GLY A 60 13.10 -4.56 -3.36
CA GLY A 60 12.33 -3.43 -2.86
C GLY A 60 10.83 -3.75 -2.69
N VAL A 61 10.48 -5.03 -2.51
CA VAL A 61 9.11 -5.48 -2.30
C VAL A 61 8.91 -5.87 -0.84
N GLN A 62 7.98 -5.23 -0.19
CA GLN A 62 7.57 -5.56 1.17
C GLN A 62 6.63 -6.76 1.18
N TYR A 63 6.93 -7.77 1.99
CA TYR A 63 6.08 -8.92 2.24
C TYR A 63 5.39 -8.79 3.60
N ARG A 64 4.05 -8.91 3.64
CA ARG A 64 3.27 -8.89 4.88
C ARG A 64 2.39 -10.12 4.97
N ILE A 65 2.40 -10.75 6.14
CA ILE A 65 1.62 -11.97 6.38
C ILE A 65 0.13 -11.63 6.37
N ILE A 66 -0.64 -12.36 5.57
CA ILE A 66 -2.11 -12.31 5.61
C ILE A 66 -2.67 -13.60 6.18
N ASP A 67 -3.65 -13.46 7.04
CA ASP A 67 -4.35 -14.57 7.65
C ASP A 67 -5.66 -14.84 6.92
N LEU A 68 -5.62 -15.75 5.96
CA LEU A 68 -6.77 -16.10 5.12
C LEU A 68 -7.75 -17.08 5.78
N GLY A 69 -7.43 -17.58 6.96
CA GLY A 69 -8.22 -18.61 7.66
C GLY A 69 -9.13 -18.10 8.77
N ARG A 70 -9.01 -16.83 9.14
CA ARG A 70 -9.75 -16.29 10.29
C ARG A 70 -11.13 -15.80 9.93
N ARG A 71 -12.12 -16.25 10.66
CA ARG A 71 -13.33 -15.46 10.87
C ARG A 71 -12.91 -14.25 11.72
N ASN A 72 -13.09 -13.04 11.21
CA ASN A 72 -13.17 -11.85 12.03
C ASN A 72 -14.43 -11.99 12.88
N ASP A 73 -14.30 -12.67 14.01
CA ASP A 73 -15.31 -12.60 15.05
C ASP A 73 -15.02 -11.32 15.84
N PRO A 74 -15.81 -10.27 15.71
CA PRO A 74 -15.57 -9.00 16.40
C PRO A 74 -15.64 -9.12 17.93
N TYR A 75 -16.10 -10.24 18.45
CA TYR A 75 -16.20 -10.52 19.87
C TYR A 75 -15.05 -11.37 20.44
N LEU A 76 -14.19 -11.91 19.58
CA LEU A 76 -13.04 -12.74 19.98
C LEU A 76 -11.72 -11.98 19.90
N TYR A 77 -11.55 -10.99 20.75
CA TYR A 77 -10.29 -10.23 20.89
C TYR A 77 -9.06 -11.07 21.30
N GLN A 78 -9.22 -12.35 21.65
CA GLN A 78 -8.16 -13.15 22.26
C GLN A 78 -7.81 -14.48 21.57
N ASN A 79 -8.51 -14.91 20.53
CA ASN A 79 -8.12 -16.11 19.80
C ASN A 79 -7.27 -15.79 18.57
N ILE A 80 -6.04 -15.34 18.82
CA ILE A 80 -4.99 -15.34 17.78
C ILE A 80 -4.59 -16.81 17.56
N GLN A 81 -5.27 -17.48 16.64
CA GLN A 81 -4.87 -18.83 16.24
C GLN A 81 -3.45 -18.78 15.67
N SER A 82 -2.61 -19.67 16.15
CA SER A 82 -1.27 -19.86 15.61
C SER A 82 -1.34 -20.43 14.21
N PHE A 83 -0.34 -20.11 13.40
CA PHE A 83 -0.19 -20.71 12.07
C PHE A 83 0.18 -22.20 12.17
N PRO A 84 -0.20 -23.03 11.19
CA PRO A 84 0.22 -24.43 11.16
C PRO A 84 1.74 -24.54 10.96
N LYS A 85 2.36 -25.59 11.49
CA LYS A 85 3.81 -25.84 11.39
C LYS A 85 4.32 -26.04 9.96
N LYS A 86 3.44 -26.47 9.08
CA LYS A 86 3.73 -26.77 7.66
C LYS A 86 2.62 -26.22 6.77
N GLY A 87 2.98 -25.91 5.55
CA GLY A 87 2.02 -25.45 4.55
C GLY A 87 2.42 -24.13 3.90
N LYS A 88 1.44 -23.49 3.33
CA LYS A 88 1.60 -22.21 2.63
C LYS A 88 1.49 -21.06 3.59
N LEU A 89 2.35 -20.08 3.41
CA LEU A 89 2.28 -18.76 4.05
C LEU A 89 1.85 -17.77 2.98
N TYR A 90 0.65 -17.23 3.13
CA TYR A 90 0.12 -16.21 2.23
C TYR A 90 0.60 -14.84 2.63
N LEU A 91 0.98 -14.04 1.64
CA LEU A 91 1.58 -12.73 1.83
C LEU A 91 0.90 -11.72 0.91
N THR A 92 0.74 -10.48 1.38
CA THR A 92 0.61 -9.33 0.48
C THR A 92 1.99 -8.89 0.02
N THR A 93 2.05 -8.28 -1.14
CA THR A 93 3.26 -7.65 -1.69
C THR A 93 3.00 -6.17 -1.91
N PHE A 94 4.01 -5.34 -1.66
CA PHE A 94 3.99 -3.91 -1.96
C PHE A 94 5.36 -3.47 -2.47
N GLY A 95 5.41 -2.92 -3.66
CA GLY A 95 6.63 -2.36 -4.25
C GLY A 95 6.86 -0.93 -3.79
N GLU A 96 7.88 -0.65 -2.99
CA GLU A 96 8.12 0.68 -2.43
C GLU A 96 8.30 1.77 -3.49
N GLU A 97 9.00 1.46 -4.57
CA GLU A 97 9.28 2.42 -5.64
C GLU A 97 8.13 2.60 -6.63
N THR A 98 7.31 1.56 -6.81
CA THR A 98 6.25 1.53 -7.82
C THR A 98 4.86 1.72 -7.24
N SER A 99 4.69 1.56 -5.92
CA SER A 99 3.40 1.46 -5.21
C SER A 99 2.50 0.32 -5.72
N GLU A 100 3.05 -0.61 -6.49
CA GLU A 100 2.33 -1.78 -6.98
C GLU A 100 2.02 -2.73 -5.85
N ASN A 101 0.84 -3.32 -5.88
CA ASN A 101 0.34 -4.24 -4.86
C ASN A 101 0.11 -5.62 -5.43
N GLY A 102 0.06 -6.64 -4.58
CA GLY A 102 -0.23 -7.99 -5.02
C GLY A 102 -0.20 -9.02 -3.91
N TYR A 103 0.04 -10.25 -4.31
CA TYR A 103 0.07 -11.39 -3.41
C TYR A 103 1.24 -12.31 -3.73
N ALA A 104 1.69 -13.02 -2.71
CA ALA A 104 2.67 -14.07 -2.85
C ALA A 104 2.39 -15.23 -1.91
N VAL A 105 2.99 -16.37 -2.22
CA VAL A 105 2.94 -17.58 -1.39
C VAL A 105 4.37 -18.02 -1.08
N ALA A 106 4.68 -18.18 0.19
CA ALA A 106 5.91 -18.75 0.70
C ALA A 106 5.65 -20.07 1.44
N ASN A 107 6.71 -20.72 1.90
CA ASN A 107 6.60 -21.91 2.71
C ASN A 107 6.86 -21.58 4.19
N ILE A 108 5.93 -21.93 5.07
CA ILE A 108 6.05 -21.65 6.51
C ILE A 108 7.08 -22.54 7.23
N ALA A 109 7.34 -23.75 6.69
CA ALA A 109 8.23 -24.71 7.33
C ALA A 109 9.71 -24.46 7.02
N LYS A 110 10.02 -23.88 5.84
CA LYS A 110 11.40 -23.68 5.37
C LYS A 110 11.54 -22.45 4.49
N PRO A 111 12.70 -21.77 4.50
CA PRO A 111 12.99 -20.65 3.63
C PRO A 111 12.78 -20.98 2.13
N SER A 112 12.08 -20.10 1.45
CA SER A 112 11.83 -20.18 0.00
C SER A 112 11.65 -18.78 -0.58
N VAL A 113 12.04 -18.56 -1.83
CA VAL A 113 11.67 -17.35 -2.57
C VAL A 113 10.15 -17.37 -2.74
N PRO A 114 9.42 -16.32 -2.29
CA PRO A 114 7.98 -16.24 -2.48
C PRO A 114 7.60 -16.30 -3.96
N GLN A 115 6.53 -17.01 -4.27
CA GLN A 115 5.99 -17.07 -5.63
C GLN A 115 4.76 -16.16 -5.67
N GLY A 116 4.78 -15.13 -6.50
CA GLY A 116 3.70 -14.15 -6.52
C GLY A 116 3.92 -13.05 -7.57
N PHE A 117 3.22 -11.95 -7.39
CA PHE A 117 3.24 -10.81 -8.30
C PHE A 117 3.04 -9.49 -7.55
N THR A 118 3.40 -8.39 -8.19
CA THR A 118 2.90 -7.03 -7.97
C THR A 118 2.19 -6.54 -9.22
N ASP A 119 1.18 -5.69 -9.08
CA ASP A 119 0.38 -5.17 -10.19
C ASP A 119 -0.12 -3.74 -9.88
N LYS A 120 -0.48 -3.00 -10.90
CA LYS A 120 -1.01 -1.62 -10.84
C LYS A 120 -2.46 -1.56 -10.38
N TRP A 121 -2.76 -2.31 -9.32
CA TRP A 121 -4.08 -2.44 -8.71
C TRP A 121 -3.99 -2.37 -7.20
N SER A 122 -5.08 -1.95 -6.59
CA SER A 122 -5.32 -2.09 -5.16
C SER A 122 -6.11 -3.37 -4.89
N PHE A 123 -5.73 -4.07 -3.81
CA PHE A 123 -6.36 -5.32 -3.39
C PHE A 123 -6.76 -5.19 -1.91
N SER A 124 -7.94 -5.69 -1.56
CA SER A 124 -8.42 -5.65 -0.17
C SER A 124 -9.41 -6.77 0.14
N SER A 125 -9.82 -6.87 1.40
CA SER A 125 -10.87 -7.78 1.88
C SER A 125 -10.66 -9.23 1.46
N THR A 126 -9.41 -9.70 1.49
CA THR A 126 -9.04 -11.03 1.03
C THR A 126 -9.46 -12.09 2.06
N VAL A 127 -10.24 -13.06 1.61
CA VAL A 127 -10.71 -14.18 2.43
C VAL A 127 -10.59 -15.49 1.69
N LYS A 128 -10.32 -16.58 2.41
CA LYS A 128 -10.22 -17.92 1.83
C LYS A 128 -11.35 -18.80 2.35
N ALA A 129 -11.92 -19.61 1.46
CA ALA A 129 -12.89 -20.62 1.85
C ALA A 129 -12.25 -21.64 2.82
N LYS A 130 -13.01 -22.06 3.85
CA LYS A 130 -12.53 -22.98 4.88
C LYS A 130 -12.11 -24.32 4.27
N ASP A 131 -12.96 -24.90 3.44
CA ASP A 131 -12.82 -26.27 2.94
C ASP A 131 -12.51 -26.35 1.44
N ALA A 132 -12.07 -25.22 0.84
CA ALA A 132 -11.71 -25.16 -0.57
C ALA A 132 -10.48 -24.26 -0.82
N GLY A 133 -9.88 -24.40 -1.99
CA GLY A 133 -8.79 -23.55 -2.47
C GLY A 133 -9.23 -22.15 -2.92
N THR A 134 -10.53 -21.85 -2.89
CA THR A 134 -11.07 -20.58 -3.38
C THR A 134 -10.72 -19.43 -2.45
N ILE A 135 -10.19 -18.36 -3.03
CA ILE A 135 -9.90 -17.09 -2.36
C ILE A 135 -10.72 -16.01 -3.03
N ALA A 136 -11.45 -15.23 -2.26
CA ALA A 136 -12.19 -14.06 -2.70
C ALA A 136 -11.49 -12.78 -2.25
N TYR A 137 -11.51 -11.74 -3.06
CA TYR A 137 -10.87 -10.46 -2.75
C TYR A 137 -11.49 -9.33 -3.57
N LEU A 138 -11.33 -8.10 -3.10
CA LEU A 138 -11.67 -6.91 -3.88
C LEU A 138 -10.46 -6.44 -4.66
N LYS A 139 -10.67 -6.04 -5.92
CA LYS A 139 -9.66 -5.50 -6.82
C LYS A 139 -10.22 -4.26 -7.52
N GLY A 140 -9.45 -3.18 -7.51
CA GLY A 140 -9.79 -1.93 -8.19
C GLY A 140 -8.56 -1.03 -8.31
N ASN A 141 -8.71 0.12 -8.94
CA ASN A 141 -7.69 1.17 -8.97
C ASN A 141 -8.38 2.54 -9.10
N PHE A 142 -7.62 3.63 -9.25
CA PHE A 142 -8.21 4.96 -9.29
C PHE A 142 -9.35 5.09 -10.33
N ARG A 143 -9.22 4.48 -11.49
CA ARG A 143 -10.25 4.52 -12.56
C ARG A 143 -11.30 3.42 -12.49
N ASN A 144 -10.98 2.31 -11.86
CA ASN A 144 -11.84 1.13 -11.83
C ASN A 144 -12.34 0.86 -10.42
N PRO A 145 -13.65 0.87 -10.18
CA PRO A 145 -14.22 0.57 -8.87
C PRO A 145 -13.78 -0.79 -8.32
N MET A 146 -13.78 -0.90 -6.99
CA MET A 146 -13.46 -2.15 -6.31
C MET A 146 -14.51 -3.22 -6.63
N ASN A 147 -14.17 -4.20 -7.45
CA ASN A 147 -15.00 -5.33 -7.80
C ASN A 147 -14.57 -6.60 -7.07
N LEU A 148 -15.52 -7.51 -6.84
CA LEU A 148 -15.29 -8.80 -6.23
C LEU A 148 -14.69 -9.77 -7.25
N HIS A 149 -13.55 -10.32 -6.90
CA HIS A 149 -12.86 -11.34 -7.68
C HIS A 149 -12.70 -12.62 -6.89
N ILE A 150 -12.58 -13.74 -7.58
CA ILE A 150 -12.17 -15.01 -6.98
C ILE A 150 -11.01 -15.62 -7.76
N THR A 151 -10.21 -16.39 -7.05
CA THR A 151 -9.20 -17.29 -7.63
C THR A 151 -9.29 -18.68 -6.99
N ARG A 152 -8.90 -19.72 -7.72
CA ARG A 152 -8.85 -21.10 -7.23
C ARG A 152 -7.46 -21.72 -7.34
N ASP A 153 -6.50 -20.97 -7.85
CA ASP A 153 -5.14 -21.39 -8.19
C ASP A 153 -4.07 -20.41 -7.69
N GLU A 154 -4.36 -19.75 -6.54
CA GLU A 154 -3.42 -18.83 -5.88
C GLU A 154 -3.03 -17.65 -6.78
N TRP A 155 -4.03 -16.98 -7.32
CA TRP A 155 -3.94 -15.78 -8.17
C TRP A 155 -3.26 -15.98 -9.54
N LYS A 156 -3.03 -17.22 -9.99
CA LYS A 156 -2.58 -17.46 -11.37
C LYS A 156 -3.65 -17.08 -12.38
N THR A 157 -4.91 -17.36 -12.03
CA THR A 157 -6.08 -16.87 -12.77
C THR A 157 -7.06 -16.20 -11.80
N ALA A 158 -7.87 -15.28 -12.33
CA ALA A 158 -8.89 -14.58 -11.56
C ALA A 158 -10.18 -14.43 -12.38
N GLU A 159 -11.30 -14.58 -11.70
CA GLU A 159 -12.65 -14.38 -12.24
C GLU A 159 -13.27 -13.18 -11.52
N CYS A 160 -13.74 -12.17 -12.27
CA CYS A 160 -14.49 -11.05 -11.73
C CYS A 160 -15.96 -11.43 -11.63
N LEU A 161 -16.52 -11.32 -10.42
CA LEU A 161 -17.91 -11.72 -10.14
C LEU A 161 -18.91 -10.56 -10.14
N THR A 162 -18.44 -9.32 -10.05
CA THR A 162 -19.28 -8.14 -9.94
C THR A 162 -18.89 -7.09 -10.96
N ASP A 163 -19.79 -6.17 -11.21
CA ASP A 163 -19.57 -5.00 -12.03
C ASP A 163 -20.28 -3.82 -11.35
N LEU A 164 -19.56 -3.25 -10.36
CA LEU A 164 -20.08 -2.22 -9.47
C LEU A 164 -19.81 -0.81 -10.01
N ASN A 165 -20.67 0.12 -9.62
CA ASN A 165 -20.52 1.56 -9.92
C ASN A 165 -20.46 1.89 -11.42
N ARG A 166 -21.20 1.18 -12.29
CA ARG A 166 -21.30 1.49 -13.72
C ARG A 166 -21.72 2.94 -14.03
N GLN A 167 -22.43 3.58 -13.12
CA GLN A 167 -22.80 4.98 -13.27
C GLN A 167 -21.56 5.90 -13.37
N GLN A 168 -20.38 5.44 -12.95
CA GLN A 168 -19.13 6.19 -13.09
C GLN A 168 -18.79 6.47 -14.56
N ASP A 169 -19.15 5.60 -15.48
CA ASP A 169 -18.89 5.74 -16.92
C ASP A 169 -19.55 6.99 -17.53
N GLY A 170 -20.54 7.55 -16.84
CA GLY A 170 -21.23 8.79 -17.23
C GLY A 170 -20.57 10.07 -16.69
N TYR A 171 -19.44 9.98 -15.99
CA TYR A 171 -18.75 11.11 -15.37
C TYR A 171 -17.30 11.18 -15.80
N LEU A 172 -16.76 12.39 -15.89
CA LEU A 172 -15.32 12.60 -16.02
C LEU A 172 -14.65 12.20 -14.71
N TRP A 173 -13.67 11.28 -14.79
CA TRP A 173 -13.02 10.75 -13.60
C TRP A 173 -11.62 11.30 -13.40
N GLY A 174 -10.78 11.28 -14.41
CA GLY A 174 -9.39 11.73 -14.39
C GLY A 174 -8.39 10.59 -14.29
N ASP A 175 -7.13 10.98 -14.21
CA ASP A 175 -5.98 10.07 -14.11
C ASP A 175 -5.09 10.44 -12.91
N VAL A 176 -4.22 9.50 -12.52
CA VAL A 176 -3.23 9.68 -11.48
C VAL A 176 -1.88 9.16 -11.93
N GLN A 177 -0.82 9.88 -11.60
CA GLN A 177 0.56 9.45 -11.83
C GLN A 177 1.45 9.78 -10.65
N MET A 178 2.50 8.99 -10.46
CA MET A 178 3.55 9.30 -9.51
C MET A 178 4.47 10.36 -10.12
N VAL A 179 4.78 11.39 -9.34
CA VAL A 179 5.71 12.45 -9.68
C VAL A 179 6.87 12.48 -8.68
N ARG A 180 8.01 13.05 -9.09
CA ARG A 180 9.22 13.10 -8.28
C ARG A 180 9.85 14.49 -8.34
N TRP A 181 10.44 14.90 -7.21
CA TRP A 181 11.19 16.15 -7.09
C TRP A 181 12.22 16.04 -5.97
N THR A 182 12.94 17.11 -5.74
CA THR A 182 13.87 17.25 -4.62
C THR A 182 13.40 18.42 -3.75
N SER A 183 13.33 18.23 -2.43
CA SER A 183 13.02 19.30 -1.48
C SER A 183 14.11 20.37 -1.45
N TYR A 184 13.83 21.51 -0.82
CA TYR A 184 14.84 22.58 -0.69
C TYR A 184 16.08 22.16 0.11
N ASP A 185 15.95 21.18 0.98
CA ASP A 185 17.07 20.64 1.77
C ASP A 185 17.78 19.44 1.10
N GLY A 186 17.42 19.12 -0.15
CA GLY A 186 18.10 18.09 -0.96
C GLY A 186 17.52 16.68 -0.79
N THR A 187 16.42 16.49 -0.06
CA THR A 187 15.77 15.18 0.10
C THR A 187 15.00 14.79 -1.18
N PRO A 188 15.28 13.61 -1.79
CA PRO A 188 14.48 13.12 -2.91
C PRO A 188 13.07 12.72 -2.43
N LEU A 189 12.06 13.20 -3.13
CA LEU A 189 10.65 13.04 -2.77
C LEU A 189 9.84 12.48 -3.93
N LYS A 190 8.69 11.88 -3.60
CA LYS A 190 7.65 11.44 -4.53
C LYS A 190 6.27 11.88 -4.03
N GLY A 191 5.30 11.83 -4.92
CA GLY A 191 3.93 12.17 -4.62
C GLY A 191 3.02 11.83 -5.78
N LEU A 192 1.76 12.19 -5.69
CA LEU A 192 0.74 11.89 -6.69
C LEU A 192 0.25 13.16 -7.36
N LEU A 193 0.14 13.12 -8.68
CA LEU A 193 -0.48 14.17 -9.47
C LEU A 193 -1.74 13.61 -10.14
N TYR A 194 -2.88 14.14 -9.75
CA TYR A 194 -4.18 13.82 -10.34
C TYR A 194 -4.55 14.87 -11.37
N THR A 195 -4.97 14.43 -12.54
CA THR A 195 -5.29 15.29 -13.68
C THR A 195 -6.68 15.01 -14.22
N PRO A 196 -7.36 16.01 -14.84
CA PRO A 196 -8.63 15.78 -15.53
C PRO A 196 -8.52 14.71 -16.62
N GLU A 197 -9.57 13.92 -16.83
CA GLU A 197 -9.62 12.87 -17.85
C GLU A 197 -9.46 13.44 -19.27
N ASN A 198 -10.05 14.61 -19.52
CA ASN A 198 -9.99 15.33 -20.79
C ASN A 198 -8.94 16.45 -20.77
N LEU A 199 -7.77 16.18 -20.16
CA LEU A 199 -6.70 17.16 -20.05
C LEU A 199 -6.26 17.66 -21.42
N ASP A 200 -6.36 18.99 -21.60
CA ASP A 200 -5.80 19.70 -22.75
C ASP A 200 -4.52 20.43 -22.29
N VAL A 201 -3.38 19.88 -22.65
CA VAL A 201 -2.05 20.40 -22.26
C VAL A 201 -1.76 21.82 -22.76
N SER A 202 -2.55 22.35 -23.70
CA SER A 202 -2.44 23.73 -24.19
C SER A 202 -3.13 24.75 -23.27
N ARG A 203 -3.91 24.31 -22.32
CA ARG A 203 -4.66 25.13 -21.35
C ARG A 203 -3.98 25.12 -19.99
N LYS A 204 -4.30 26.12 -19.17
CA LYS A 204 -3.90 26.18 -17.76
C LYS A 204 -4.99 25.63 -16.87
N TYR A 205 -4.57 24.91 -15.83
CA TYR A 205 -5.44 24.34 -14.82
C TYR A 205 -4.96 24.74 -13.44
N PRO A 206 -5.83 25.26 -12.58
CA PRO A 206 -5.47 25.58 -11.20
C PRO A 206 -5.10 24.29 -10.45
N MET A 207 -3.97 24.36 -9.75
CA MET A 207 -3.51 23.24 -8.93
C MET A 207 -3.91 23.42 -7.47
N MET A 208 -4.56 22.39 -6.92
CA MET A 208 -4.83 22.26 -5.50
C MET A 208 -3.81 21.32 -4.88
N ILE A 209 -3.24 21.71 -3.75
CA ILE A 209 -2.28 20.85 -3.01
C ILE A 209 -3.00 20.31 -1.78
N TYR A 210 -3.06 18.99 -1.67
CA TYR A 210 -3.59 18.29 -0.50
C TYR A 210 -2.47 17.45 0.12
N PHE A 211 -2.21 17.63 1.39
CA PHE A 211 -1.11 16.93 2.07
C PHE A 211 -1.48 16.56 3.50
N TYR A 212 -0.82 15.53 4.01
CA TYR A 212 -0.83 15.14 5.41
C TYR A 212 0.55 14.62 5.81
N GLU A 213 0.97 13.50 5.27
CA GLU A 213 2.26 12.85 5.50
C GLU A 213 2.71 12.18 4.21
N LYS A 214 2.70 10.82 4.16
CA LYS A 214 2.99 10.03 2.96
C LYS A 214 1.70 9.51 2.34
N ASN A 215 1.51 9.75 1.06
CA ASN A 215 0.32 9.32 0.31
C ASN A 215 0.65 8.61 -1.01
N SER A 216 1.91 8.62 -1.46
CA SER A 216 2.32 8.02 -2.74
C SER A 216 2.03 6.52 -2.82
N GLU A 217 1.96 5.84 -1.70
CA GLU A 217 1.57 4.42 -1.60
C GLU A 217 0.13 4.15 -2.05
N THR A 218 -0.72 5.20 -2.08
CA THR A 218 -2.12 5.10 -2.48
C THR A 218 -2.35 5.27 -3.98
N LEU A 219 -1.29 5.26 -4.81
CA LEU A 219 -1.33 5.49 -6.27
C LEU A 219 -2.43 4.71 -6.98
N TYR A 220 -2.66 3.48 -6.58
CA TYR A 220 -3.65 2.61 -7.20
C TYR A 220 -4.95 2.49 -6.41
N ASN A 221 -5.18 3.31 -5.39
CA ASN A 221 -6.40 3.23 -4.61
C ASN A 221 -7.60 3.83 -5.37
N TYR A 222 -8.73 3.14 -5.29
CA TYR A 222 -10.00 3.69 -5.72
C TYR A 222 -10.49 4.70 -4.68
N ILE A 223 -10.78 5.92 -5.13
CA ILE A 223 -11.32 6.99 -4.28
C ILE A 223 -12.80 7.13 -4.59
N GLN A 224 -13.65 6.61 -3.70
CA GLN A 224 -15.09 6.75 -3.86
C GLN A 224 -15.52 8.21 -3.68
N PRO A 225 -16.28 8.79 -4.62
CA PRO A 225 -16.86 10.11 -4.44
C PRO A 225 -17.84 10.13 -3.27
N ALA A 226 -17.57 10.94 -2.29
CA ALA A 226 -18.42 11.10 -1.11
C ALA A 226 -18.25 12.50 -0.53
N PRO A 227 -19.30 13.06 0.12
CA PRO A 227 -19.16 14.27 0.90
C PRO A 227 -18.12 14.07 2.01
N SER A 228 -17.28 15.07 2.22
CA SER A 228 -16.22 15.03 3.22
C SER A 228 -16.27 16.29 4.11
N ARG A 229 -15.90 16.12 5.39
CA ARG A 229 -15.87 17.21 6.36
C ARG A 229 -14.53 17.96 6.38
N SER A 230 -13.43 17.22 6.28
CA SER A 230 -12.07 17.69 6.59
C SER A 230 -11.03 17.37 5.53
N ILE A 231 -11.39 16.59 4.53
CA ILE A 231 -10.52 16.23 3.41
C ILE A 231 -11.19 16.61 2.09
N ILE A 232 -10.38 16.87 1.06
CA ILE A 232 -10.91 17.05 -0.28
C ILE A 232 -11.29 15.71 -0.89
N ASN A 233 -12.36 15.67 -1.68
CA ASN A 233 -12.65 14.52 -2.54
C ASN A 233 -11.97 14.75 -3.90
N ILE A 234 -10.86 14.09 -4.15
CA ILE A 234 -10.02 14.29 -5.33
C ILE A 234 -10.81 14.14 -6.64
N PRO A 235 -11.61 13.05 -6.89
CA PRO A 235 -12.40 12.91 -8.10
C PRO A 235 -13.37 14.09 -8.34
N PHE A 236 -13.93 14.68 -7.28
CA PHE A 236 -14.81 15.83 -7.39
C PHE A 236 -14.10 17.05 -7.99
N TYR A 237 -12.89 17.36 -7.56
CA TYR A 237 -12.14 18.51 -8.07
C TYR A 237 -11.55 18.25 -9.45
N VAL A 238 -10.98 17.08 -9.66
CA VAL A 238 -10.39 16.69 -10.95
C VAL A 238 -11.43 16.70 -12.06
N SER A 239 -12.64 16.16 -11.79
CA SER A 239 -13.76 16.20 -12.76
C SER A 239 -14.24 17.61 -13.12
N ARG A 240 -13.83 18.63 -12.35
CA ARG A 240 -14.17 20.05 -12.56
C ARG A 240 -13.01 20.88 -13.10
N GLY A 241 -11.95 20.22 -13.57
CA GLY A 241 -10.84 20.88 -14.22
C GLY A 241 -9.79 21.44 -13.27
N TYR A 242 -9.66 20.86 -12.07
CA TYR A 242 -8.52 21.10 -11.19
C TYR A 242 -7.47 19.99 -11.38
N VAL A 243 -6.21 20.36 -11.26
CA VAL A 243 -5.13 19.42 -10.97
C VAL A 243 -5.04 19.29 -9.46
N VAL A 244 -4.82 18.09 -8.94
CA VAL A 244 -4.60 17.88 -7.50
C VAL A 244 -3.23 17.26 -7.30
N PHE A 245 -2.36 17.95 -6.58
CA PHE A 245 -1.04 17.46 -6.18
C PHE A 245 -1.06 16.99 -4.73
N VAL A 246 -0.59 15.78 -4.50
CA VAL A 246 -0.51 15.15 -3.18
C VAL A 246 0.94 14.75 -2.92
N PRO A 247 1.75 15.68 -2.35
CA PRO A 247 3.15 15.42 -2.03
C PRO A 247 3.30 14.51 -0.82
N ASP A 248 4.32 13.65 -0.84
CA ASP A 248 4.86 13.06 0.38
C ASP A 248 5.72 14.09 1.13
N ILE A 249 5.67 14.02 2.45
CA ILE A 249 6.48 14.83 3.34
C ILE A 249 7.39 13.91 4.15
N VAL A 250 8.65 14.28 4.27
CA VAL A 250 9.61 13.67 5.21
C VAL A 250 9.85 14.66 6.33
N TYR A 251 9.42 14.30 7.53
CA TYR A 251 9.56 15.16 8.70
C TYR A 251 10.92 14.99 9.39
N LYS A 252 11.42 16.09 9.93
CA LYS A 252 12.55 16.10 10.86
C LYS A 252 12.01 16.35 12.26
N ASP A 253 12.45 15.55 13.22
CA ASP A 253 12.05 15.65 14.61
C ASP A 253 12.19 17.08 15.14
N GLY A 254 11.11 17.59 15.72
CA GLY A 254 11.04 18.95 16.26
C GLY A 254 10.86 20.07 15.23
N HIS A 255 10.87 19.77 13.91
CA HIS A 255 10.77 20.76 12.82
C HIS A 255 9.67 20.46 11.80
N PRO A 256 8.42 20.14 12.21
CA PRO A 256 7.39 19.70 11.26
C PRO A 256 7.01 20.80 10.26
N GLY A 257 6.92 22.07 10.69
CA GLY A 257 6.55 23.17 9.79
C GLY A 257 7.62 23.46 8.73
N GLU A 258 8.89 23.44 9.10
CA GLU A 258 10.02 23.63 8.19
C GLU A 258 10.10 22.46 7.18
N SER A 259 9.94 21.23 7.66
CA SER A 259 9.94 20.04 6.83
C SER A 259 8.82 20.08 5.80
N ALA A 260 7.59 20.38 6.23
CA ALA A 260 6.45 20.54 5.33
C ALA A 260 6.70 21.64 4.28
N TYR A 261 7.20 22.81 4.69
CA TYR A 261 7.54 23.90 3.77
C TYR A 261 8.56 23.47 2.72
N ASN A 262 9.66 22.85 3.12
CA ASN A 262 10.73 22.41 2.22
C ASN A 262 10.24 21.36 1.22
N CYS A 263 9.37 20.44 1.64
CA CYS A 263 8.84 19.39 0.77
C CYS A 263 7.78 19.93 -0.19
N ILE A 264 6.78 20.64 0.32
CA ILE A 264 5.58 21.04 -0.42
C ILE A 264 5.88 22.18 -1.39
N CYS A 265 6.58 23.24 -0.95
CA CYS A 265 6.85 24.39 -1.81
C CYS A 265 7.78 24.02 -2.96
N ALA A 266 8.85 23.25 -2.69
CA ALA A 266 9.71 22.72 -3.74
C ALA A 266 8.94 21.82 -4.71
N GLY A 267 7.99 21.01 -4.20
CA GLY A 267 7.12 20.19 -5.01
C GLY A 267 6.20 21.00 -5.91
N ALA A 268 5.58 22.05 -5.37
CA ALA A 268 4.72 22.95 -6.16
C ALA A 268 5.47 23.61 -7.32
N GLU A 269 6.65 24.15 -7.05
CA GLU A 269 7.52 24.73 -8.09
C GLU A 269 7.92 23.68 -9.13
N ALA A 270 8.25 22.47 -8.70
CA ALA A 270 8.58 21.38 -9.59
C ALA A 270 7.40 20.98 -10.48
N MET A 271 6.17 20.94 -9.94
CA MET A 271 4.97 20.65 -10.75
C MET A 271 4.72 21.73 -11.81
N CYS A 272 4.81 23.01 -11.44
CA CYS A 272 4.69 24.11 -12.41
C CYS A 272 5.77 24.05 -13.51
N SER A 273 6.98 23.59 -13.18
CA SER A 273 8.08 23.45 -14.14
C SER A 273 7.95 22.22 -15.04
N GLN A 274 7.58 21.06 -14.47
CA GLN A 274 7.48 19.79 -15.20
C GLN A 274 6.22 19.71 -16.07
N PHE A 275 5.13 20.36 -15.63
CA PHE A 275 3.83 20.30 -16.28
C PHE A 275 3.34 21.70 -16.67
N PRO A 276 3.62 22.14 -17.91
CA PRO A 276 3.26 23.49 -18.38
C PRO A 276 1.77 23.84 -18.30
N PHE A 277 0.89 22.86 -18.15
CA PHE A 277 -0.55 23.05 -17.97
C PHE A 277 -0.95 23.39 -16.53
N VAL A 278 -0.06 23.27 -15.56
CA VAL A 278 -0.30 23.65 -14.15
C VAL A 278 -0.17 25.17 -14.01
N ASP A 279 -1.10 25.76 -13.19
CA ASP A 279 -1.15 27.20 -12.88
C ASP A 279 -1.21 27.41 -11.37
#